data_f2da06dde619650267cb9c619c1e09e6
#
_entry.id   f2da06dde619650267cb9c619c1e09e6
#
_cell.length_a   1.000
_cell.length_b   1.000
_cell.length_c   1.000
_cell.angle_alpha   90.00
_cell.angle_beta   90.00
_cell.angle_gamma   90.00
#
_symmetry.space_group_name_H-M   'P 1'
#
loop_
_entity.id
_entity.type
_entity.pdbx_description
1 polymer ?
#
loop_
_entity_poly.entity_id
_entity_poly.type
_entity_poly.pdbx_seq_one_letter_code
_entity_poly.pdbx_strand_id
1 'polypeptide(L)'
;IISMFCGIISAFFSLVRQYQMFQQNSYFPSRYFKWLKSSYSVDAAASAVVFCISSVLYSCGYYIFQAIVLALLLGWRIANCISVYRSSVKKIVFTSRIIRLFISSLIIESVPAVIYMSQFGRSITVEYENFCSIMLIVSILISTLSPILVFLSWGLSYPLEKIISNWFVYDARQKLENSPELKVIGITGSYGKTTTKFILTRMLSEKYNTVCTPQSFNTTMGVVRTIREKLTPATEIFVCEMGAKKPNDIKEICDIVNPDFGIITAVGEQHLETFKTIDNVYKTKFELADAVIKNKGVCLLNHDSEKIAEKTQSGDN
;
A
#
# COMPACT_ATOMS: atom_id res chain seq x y z
N ILE A 1 33.66 12.29 -10.76
CA ILE A 1 33.05 10.97 -11.05
C ILE A 1 32.69 10.27 -9.74
N ILE A 2 33.63 9.98 -8.82
CA ILE A 2 33.42 9.26 -7.55
C ILE A 2 32.30 9.93 -6.74
N SER A 3 32.33 11.26 -6.58
CA SER A 3 31.33 12.03 -5.86
C SER A 3 29.92 11.86 -6.47
N MET A 4 29.82 11.85 -7.78
CA MET A 4 28.57 11.61 -8.50
C MET A 4 28.01 10.21 -8.22
N PHE A 5 28.84 9.16 -8.30
CA PHE A 5 28.40 7.80 -7.98
C PHE A 5 27.96 7.66 -6.53
N CYS A 6 28.69 8.22 -5.56
CA CYS A 6 28.29 8.24 -4.15
C CYS A 6 26.94 8.95 -3.96
N GLY A 7 26.72 10.06 -4.66
CA GLY A 7 25.45 10.79 -4.64
C GLY A 7 24.28 9.95 -5.14
N ILE A 8 24.43 9.35 -6.33
CA ILE A 8 23.40 8.51 -6.97
C ILE A 8 23.02 7.30 -6.09
N ILE A 9 24.03 6.59 -5.58
CA ILE A 9 23.78 5.44 -4.69
C ILE A 9 23.13 5.88 -3.39
N SER A 10 23.55 7.01 -2.81
CA SER A 10 22.91 7.58 -1.62
C SER A 10 21.44 7.95 -1.85
N ALA A 11 21.12 8.55 -3.02
CA ALA A 11 19.75 8.86 -3.41
C ALA A 11 18.90 7.59 -3.54
N PHE A 12 19.44 6.55 -4.16
CA PHE A 12 18.76 5.25 -4.26
C PHE A 12 18.40 4.67 -2.90
N PHE A 13 19.34 4.60 -1.95
CA PHE A 13 19.04 4.09 -0.60
C PHE A 13 18.04 4.96 0.16
N SER A 14 18.04 6.27 -0.06
CA SER A 14 17.01 7.17 0.48
C SER A 14 15.62 6.80 -0.05
N LEU A 15 15.49 6.63 -1.36
CA LEU A 15 14.22 6.23 -2.01
C LEU A 15 13.73 4.86 -1.55
N VAL A 16 14.63 3.86 -1.49
CA VAL A 16 14.28 2.51 -0.99
C VAL A 16 13.62 2.59 0.39
N ARG A 17 14.20 3.37 1.31
CA ARG A 17 13.65 3.57 2.64
C ARG A 17 12.28 4.24 2.60
N GLN A 18 12.11 5.29 1.81
CA GLN A 18 10.84 5.99 1.68
C GLN A 18 9.76 5.08 1.10
N TYR A 19 10.07 4.30 0.07
CA TYR A 19 9.13 3.33 -0.51
C TYR A 19 8.80 2.19 0.46
N GLN A 20 9.75 1.71 1.25
CA GLN A 20 9.48 0.75 2.32
C GLN A 20 8.43 1.29 3.30
N MET A 21 8.61 2.52 3.77
CA MET A 21 7.68 3.16 4.69
C MET A 21 6.31 3.45 4.05
N PHE A 22 6.30 3.83 2.79
CA PHE A 22 5.06 4.03 2.03
C PHE A 22 4.28 2.72 1.86
N GLN A 23 4.97 1.62 1.56
CA GLN A 23 4.39 0.28 1.49
C GLN A 23 3.85 -0.18 2.85
N GLN A 24 4.59 0.01 3.95
CA GLN A 24 4.15 -0.33 5.30
C GLN A 24 2.91 0.45 5.72
N ASN A 25 2.76 1.68 5.26
CA ASN A 25 1.57 2.52 5.43
C ASN A 25 0.45 2.19 4.43
N SER A 26 0.52 1.04 3.74
CA SER A 26 -0.48 0.57 2.78
C SER A 26 -0.74 1.55 1.63
N TYR A 27 0.26 2.32 1.24
CA TYR A 27 0.21 3.36 0.19
C TYR A 27 -0.82 4.47 0.47
N PHE A 28 -1.16 4.72 1.75
CA PHE A 28 -2.01 5.83 2.15
C PHE A 28 -1.18 7.08 2.44
N PRO A 29 -1.32 8.16 1.65
CA PRO A 29 -0.56 9.39 1.84
C PRO A 29 -0.70 9.99 3.24
N SER A 30 -1.91 10.02 3.80
CA SER A 30 -2.17 10.57 5.14
C SER A 30 -1.38 9.87 6.26
N ARG A 31 -1.27 8.54 6.20
CA ARG A 31 -0.49 7.75 7.16
C ARG A 31 1.01 7.95 6.97
N TYR A 32 1.43 8.02 5.72
CA TYR A 32 2.82 8.27 5.37
C TYR A 32 3.27 9.67 5.85
N PHE A 33 2.43 10.71 5.66
CA PHE A 33 2.71 12.05 6.19
C PHE A 33 2.78 12.09 7.73
N LYS A 34 1.91 11.36 8.43
CA LYS A 34 1.96 11.26 9.90
C LYS A 34 3.30 10.66 10.35
N TRP A 35 3.75 9.59 9.69
CA TRP A 35 5.07 9.01 9.94
C TRP A 35 6.21 9.99 9.60
N LEU A 36 6.10 10.69 8.48
CA LEU A 36 7.13 11.63 8.04
C LEU A 36 7.39 12.73 9.08
N LYS A 37 6.32 13.30 9.64
CA LYS A 37 6.43 14.33 10.69
C LYS A 37 7.16 13.85 11.95
N SER A 38 7.07 12.55 12.27
CA SER A 38 7.68 11.99 13.49
C SER A 38 9.11 11.49 13.30
N SER A 39 9.53 11.15 12.08
CA SER A 39 10.74 10.35 11.88
C SER A 39 11.72 10.89 10.84
N TYR A 40 11.32 11.86 10.02
CA TYR A 40 12.12 12.27 8.85
C TYR A 40 13.06 13.45 9.10
N SER A 41 12.86 14.23 10.16
CA SER A 41 13.61 15.47 10.39
C SER A 41 15.14 15.28 10.47
N VAL A 42 15.59 14.18 11.06
CA VAL A 42 17.02 13.88 11.23
C VAL A 42 17.69 13.53 9.90
N ASP A 43 17.05 12.70 9.06
CA ASP A 43 17.59 12.29 7.76
C ASP A 43 17.65 13.47 6.78
N ALA A 44 16.63 14.33 6.80
CA ALA A 44 16.59 15.54 5.98
C ALA A 44 17.64 16.54 6.40
N ALA A 45 17.79 16.79 7.72
CA ALA A 45 18.79 17.69 8.26
C ALA A 45 20.21 17.22 7.96
N ALA A 46 20.53 15.95 8.16
CA ALA A 46 21.82 15.37 7.82
C ALA A 46 22.15 15.54 6.33
N SER A 47 21.17 15.30 5.44
CA SER A 47 21.37 15.48 4.00
C SER A 47 21.61 16.92 3.62
N ALA A 48 20.87 17.88 4.23
CA ALA A 48 21.04 19.30 3.97
C ALA A 48 22.42 19.81 4.45
N VAL A 49 22.85 19.39 5.64
CA VAL A 49 24.19 19.74 6.18
C VAL A 49 25.30 19.22 5.26
N VAL A 50 25.23 17.95 4.85
CA VAL A 50 26.21 17.38 3.94
C VAL A 50 26.19 18.07 2.58
N PHE A 51 25.02 18.51 2.08
CA PHE A 51 24.91 19.31 0.87
C PHE A 51 25.65 20.64 1.01
N CYS A 52 25.42 21.38 2.09
CA CYS A 52 26.11 22.66 2.33
C CYS A 52 27.64 22.47 2.40
N ILE A 53 28.11 21.49 3.16
CA ILE A 53 29.54 21.18 3.30
C ILE A 53 30.13 20.78 1.93
N SER A 54 29.46 19.89 1.21
CA SER A 54 29.90 19.41 -0.10
C SER A 54 29.99 20.55 -1.13
N SER A 55 29.02 21.47 -1.12
CA SER A 55 29.01 22.64 -2.02
C SER A 55 30.16 23.60 -1.73
N VAL A 56 30.43 23.87 -0.45
CA VAL A 56 31.57 24.72 -0.03
C VAL A 56 32.90 24.07 -0.42
N LEU A 57 33.10 22.81 -0.15
CA LEU A 57 34.33 22.07 -0.53
C LEU A 57 34.55 22.07 -2.04
N TYR A 58 33.49 21.93 -2.82
CA TYR A 58 33.55 22.03 -4.27
C TYR A 58 34.00 23.41 -4.74
N SER A 59 33.37 24.46 -4.21
CA SER A 59 33.67 25.87 -4.54
C SER A 59 35.11 26.27 -4.17
N CYS A 60 35.67 25.65 -3.12
CA CYS A 60 37.05 25.89 -2.69
C CYS A 60 38.09 25.00 -3.41
N GLY A 61 37.67 24.13 -4.34
CA GLY A 61 38.57 23.22 -5.08
C GLY A 61 39.01 21.99 -4.27
N TYR A 62 38.45 21.71 -3.11
CA TYR A 62 38.79 20.57 -2.24
C TYR A 62 38.06 19.29 -2.66
N TYR A 63 38.21 18.82 -3.89
CA TYR A 63 37.45 17.70 -4.47
C TYR A 63 37.63 16.36 -3.75
N ILE A 64 38.83 16.10 -3.17
CA ILE A 64 39.14 14.87 -2.43
C ILE A 64 38.33 14.87 -1.14
N PHE A 65 38.31 15.97 -0.38
CA PHE A 65 37.54 16.08 0.87
C PHE A 65 36.03 16.01 0.61
N GLN A 66 35.55 16.61 -0.49
CA GLN A 66 34.17 16.46 -0.92
C GLN A 66 33.81 14.98 -1.16
N ALA A 67 34.65 14.23 -1.86
CA ALA A 67 34.43 12.81 -2.12
C ALA A 67 34.38 11.99 -0.82
N ILE A 68 35.25 12.30 0.14
CA ILE A 68 35.27 11.66 1.47
C ILE A 68 33.96 11.94 2.22
N VAL A 69 33.50 13.18 2.28
CA VAL A 69 32.24 13.55 2.96
C VAL A 69 31.04 12.83 2.36
N LEU A 70 30.98 12.72 1.04
CA LEU A 70 29.91 11.99 0.36
C LEU A 70 30.00 10.48 0.56
N ALA A 71 31.18 9.92 0.61
CA ALA A 71 31.38 8.50 0.94
C ALA A 71 30.94 8.17 2.38
N LEU A 72 31.23 9.06 3.33
CA LEU A 72 30.77 8.93 4.72
C LEU A 72 29.24 9.00 4.81
N LEU A 73 28.59 9.92 4.10
CA LEU A 73 27.12 9.99 4.01
C LEU A 73 26.56 8.70 3.42
N LEU A 74 27.14 8.18 2.36
CA LEU A 74 26.72 6.93 1.74
C LEU A 74 26.85 5.77 2.73
N GLY A 75 28.00 5.65 3.43
CA GLY A 75 28.21 4.62 4.45
C GLY A 75 27.17 4.68 5.56
N TRP A 76 26.88 5.88 6.08
CA TRP A 76 25.84 6.10 7.06
C TRP A 76 24.45 5.69 6.55
N ARG A 77 24.10 6.03 5.31
CA ARG A 77 22.81 5.66 4.70
C ARG A 77 22.67 4.15 4.49
N ILE A 78 23.73 3.49 4.03
CA ILE A 78 23.73 2.03 3.89
C ILE A 78 23.54 1.38 5.27
N ALA A 79 24.31 1.81 6.27
CA ALA A 79 24.19 1.30 7.64
C ALA A 79 22.79 1.50 8.21
N ASN A 80 22.21 2.67 8.02
CA ASN A 80 20.84 2.98 8.45
C ASN A 80 19.79 2.13 7.70
N CYS A 81 19.93 1.96 6.40
CA CYS A 81 19.05 1.08 5.61
C CYS A 81 19.12 -0.38 6.09
N ILE A 82 20.32 -0.90 6.36
CA ILE A 82 20.51 -2.26 6.89
C ILE A 82 19.90 -2.38 8.29
N SER A 83 20.12 -1.40 9.16
CA SER A 83 19.56 -1.38 10.51
C SER A 83 18.03 -1.39 10.48
N VAL A 84 17.42 -0.53 9.69
CA VAL A 84 15.96 -0.48 9.50
C VAL A 84 15.44 -1.78 8.89
N TYR A 85 16.13 -2.34 7.90
CA TYR A 85 15.75 -3.62 7.31
C TYR A 85 15.79 -4.78 8.32
N ARG A 86 16.79 -4.80 9.22
CA ARG A 86 16.90 -5.83 10.27
C ARG A 86 15.85 -5.66 11.37
N SER A 87 15.57 -4.43 11.79
CA SER A 87 14.63 -4.12 12.86
C SER A 87 13.17 -4.06 12.42
N SER A 88 12.91 -3.94 11.11
CA SER A 88 11.54 -3.80 10.63
C SER A 88 10.78 -5.12 10.65
N VAL A 89 9.58 -5.12 11.24
CA VAL A 89 8.65 -6.26 11.26
C VAL A 89 8.22 -6.64 9.84
N LYS A 90 8.08 -5.64 8.96
CA LYS A 90 7.72 -5.86 7.54
C LYS A 90 8.85 -5.34 6.65
N LYS A 91 9.50 -6.26 5.97
CA LYS A 91 10.53 -5.94 4.96
C LYS A 91 9.88 -5.36 3.69
N ILE A 92 10.65 -4.57 2.92
CA ILE A 92 10.19 -4.14 1.60
C ILE A 92 10.02 -5.38 0.70
N VAL A 93 8.91 -5.44 0.00
CA VAL A 93 8.64 -6.45 -1.02
C VAL A 93 8.55 -5.75 -2.36
N PHE A 94 9.41 -6.12 -3.30
CA PHE A 94 9.40 -5.56 -4.66
C PHE A 94 8.22 -6.12 -5.46
N THR A 95 7.03 -5.61 -5.16
CA THR A 95 5.82 -5.90 -5.94
C THR A 95 5.82 -5.09 -7.24
N SER A 96 5.03 -5.52 -8.23
CA SER A 96 4.86 -4.77 -9.49
C SER A 96 4.46 -3.30 -9.25
N ARG A 97 3.71 -3.02 -8.17
CA ARG A 97 3.36 -1.65 -7.77
C ARG A 97 4.57 -0.84 -7.33
N ILE A 98 5.43 -1.40 -6.47
CA ILE A 98 6.68 -0.75 -6.05
C ILE A 98 7.59 -0.49 -7.26
N ILE A 99 7.71 -1.46 -8.17
CA ILE A 99 8.53 -1.30 -9.38
C ILE A 99 8.01 -0.14 -10.24
N ARG A 100 6.70 -0.02 -10.46
CA ARG A 100 6.10 1.10 -11.18
C ARG A 100 6.38 2.44 -10.51
N LEU A 101 6.31 2.51 -9.17
CA LEU A 101 6.65 3.72 -8.41
C LEU A 101 8.12 4.10 -8.56
N PHE A 102 9.04 3.12 -8.53
CA PHE A 102 10.46 3.37 -8.83
C PHE A 102 10.68 3.88 -10.25
N ILE A 103 10.02 3.28 -11.24
CA ILE A 103 10.10 3.74 -12.64
C ILE A 103 9.57 5.18 -12.75
N SER A 104 8.46 5.49 -12.10
CA SER A 104 7.90 6.86 -12.09
C SER A 104 8.86 7.87 -11.45
N SER A 105 9.57 7.50 -10.36
CA SER A 105 10.59 8.38 -9.79
C SER A 105 11.77 8.58 -10.74
N LEU A 106 12.25 7.52 -11.39
CA LEU A 106 13.35 7.64 -12.38
C LEU A 106 12.97 8.56 -13.55
N ILE A 107 11.71 8.50 -14.01
CA ILE A 107 11.21 9.40 -15.06
C ILE A 107 11.24 10.84 -14.55
N ILE A 108 10.72 11.12 -13.34
CA ILE A 108 10.73 12.47 -12.75
C ILE A 108 12.17 12.98 -12.59
N GLU A 109 13.09 12.13 -12.14
CA GLU A 109 14.49 12.46 -11.92
C GLU A 109 15.26 12.71 -13.23
N SER A 110 14.88 12.06 -14.33
CA SER A 110 15.52 12.26 -15.63
C SER A 110 15.16 13.61 -16.29
N VAL A 111 14.02 14.22 -15.93
CA VAL A 111 13.54 15.47 -16.54
C VAL A 111 14.56 16.62 -16.45
N PRO A 112 15.16 16.96 -15.30
CA PRO A 112 16.17 18.02 -15.22
C PRO A 112 17.40 17.74 -16.08
N ALA A 113 17.84 16.49 -16.15
CA ALA A 113 18.99 16.09 -16.97
C ALA A 113 18.68 16.26 -18.48
N VAL A 114 17.48 15.84 -18.91
CA VAL A 114 17.04 15.99 -20.32
C VAL A 114 16.92 17.47 -20.69
N ILE A 115 16.32 18.29 -19.82
CA ILE A 115 16.21 19.75 -20.06
C ILE A 115 17.61 20.38 -20.20
N TYR A 116 18.53 20.04 -19.28
CA TYR A 116 19.88 20.54 -19.35
C TYR A 116 20.58 20.16 -20.66
N MET A 117 20.54 18.90 -21.05
CA MET A 117 21.13 18.39 -22.29
C MET A 117 20.52 19.05 -23.51
N SER A 118 19.24 19.34 -23.54
CA SER A 118 18.58 20.00 -24.68
C SER A 118 18.98 21.47 -24.83
N GLN A 119 19.29 22.17 -23.76
CA GLN A 119 19.64 23.59 -23.77
C GLN A 119 21.13 23.84 -23.98
N PHE A 120 21.98 22.99 -23.43
CA PHE A 120 23.43 23.22 -23.37
C PHE A 120 24.29 22.24 -24.18
N GLY A 121 23.71 21.24 -24.84
CA GLY A 121 24.39 20.11 -25.50
C GLY A 121 25.19 20.45 -26.80
N ARG A 122 25.84 21.60 -26.88
CA ARG A 122 26.61 22.02 -28.09
C ARG A 122 28.13 22.09 -27.94
N SER A 123 28.72 21.88 -26.76
CA SER A 123 30.19 21.95 -26.53
C SER A 123 30.67 20.84 -25.58
N ILE A 124 31.40 19.87 -26.10
CA ILE A 124 31.68 18.59 -25.44
C ILE A 124 32.66 18.67 -24.25
N THR A 125 33.59 19.60 -24.20
CA THR A 125 34.68 19.58 -23.20
C THR A 125 34.43 20.35 -21.91
N VAL A 126 33.73 21.48 -21.93
CA VAL A 126 33.30 22.24 -20.75
C VAL A 126 32.09 21.52 -20.07
N GLU A 127 31.47 20.63 -20.78
CA GLU A 127 30.20 19.98 -20.43
C GLU A 127 30.39 18.83 -19.45
N TYR A 128 31.49 18.10 -19.45
CA TYR A 128 31.68 16.92 -18.62
C TYR A 128 31.76 17.27 -17.11
N GLU A 129 32.50 18.30 -16.74
CA GLU A 129 32.62 18.76 -15.35
C GLU A 129 31.29 19.36 -14.86
N ASN A 130 30.63 20.15 -15.71
CA ASN A 130 29.33 20.72 -15.44
C ASN A 130 28.26 19.61 -15.30
N PHE A 131 28.28 18.60 -16.16
CA PHE A 131 27.39 17.43 -16.07
C PHE A 131 27.56 16.67 -14.75
N CYS A 132 28.82 16.35 -14.37
CA CYS A 132 29.08 15.68 -13.09
C CYS A 132 28.62 16.50 -11.89
N SER A 133 28.78 17.81 -11.93
CA SER A 133 28.33 18.72 -10.86
C SER A 133 26.82 18.78 -10.76
N ILE A 134 26.12 18.85 -11.88
CA ILE A 134 24.66 18.84 -11.94
C ILE A 134 24.11 17.52 -11.45
N MET A 135 24.66 16.38 -11.88
CA MET A 135 24.25 15.06 -11.40
C MET A 135 24.44 14.92 -9.90
N LEU A 136 25.53 15.49 -9.35
CA LEU A 136 25.75 15.52 -7.91
C LEU A 136 24.68 16.34 -7.19
N ILE A 137 24.41 17.57 -7.65
CA ILE A 137 23.38 18.44 -7.06
C ILE A 137 22.01 17.76 -7.13
N VAL A 138 21.64 17.20 -8.27
CA VAL A 138 20.37 16.46 -8.46
C VAL A 138 20.29 15.28 -7.50
N SER A 139 21.35 14.49 -7.36
CA SER A 139 21.39 13.34 -6.45
C SER A 139 21.18 13.73 -4.98
N ILE A 140 21.76 14.86 -4.57
CA ILE A 140 21.60 15.37 -3.19
C ILE A 140 20.19 15.93 -2.98
N LEU A 141 19.65 16.65 -3.96
CA LEU A 141 18.26 17.11 -3.94
C LEU A 141 17.29 15.93 -3.85
N ILE A 142 17.50 14.88 -4.64
CA ILE A 142 16.72 13.64 -4.57
C ILE A 142 16.78 13.03 -3.18
N SER A 143 17.98 12.95 -2.62
CA SER A 143 18.17 12.43 -1.25
C SER A 143 17.39 13.21 -0.20
N THR A 144 17.39 14.53 -0.33
CA THR A 144 16.73 15.44 0.64
C THR A 144 15.22 15.52 0.40
N LEU A 145 14.80 15.51 -0.86
CA LEU A 145 13.41 15.63 -1.28
C LEU A 145 12.73 14.28 -1.57
N SER A 146 13.39 13.18 -1.21
CA SER A 146 12.88 11.82 -1.47
C SER A 146 11.42 11.59 -1.03
N PRO A 147 10.88 12.15 0.07
CA PRO A 147 9.47 12.02 0.38
C PRO A 147 8.55 12.72 -0.64
N ILE A 148 8.97 13.86 -1.14
CA ILE A 148 8.22 14.61 -2.16
C ILE A 148 8.21 13.80 -3.46
N LEU A 149 9.36 13.21 -3.84
CA LEU A 149 9.47 12.36 -5.01
C LEU A 149 8.56 11.13 -4.92
N VAL A 150 8.50 10.47 -3.76
CA VAL A 150 7.57 9.35 -3.52
C VAL A 150 6.13 9.79 -3.71
N PHE A 151 5.79 10.99 -3.24
CA PHE A 151 4.44 11.52 -3.39
C PHE A 151 4.12 11.88 -4.85
N LEU A 152 5.04 12.53 -5.56
CA LEU A 152 4.89 12.83 -6.98
C LEU A 152 4.80 11.56 -7.83
N SER A 153 5.65 10.57 -7.54
CA SER A 153 5.63 9.26 -8.21
C SER A 153 4.31 8.52 -7.97
N TRP A 154 3.78 8.61 -6.75
CA TRP A 154 2.46 8.07 -6.43
C TRP A 154 1.37 8.79 -7.22
N GLY A 155 1.40 10.12 -7.29
CA GLY A 155 0.43 10.91 -8.07
C GLY A 155 0.48 10.57 -9.57
N LEU A 156 1.68 10.45 -10.13
CA LEU A 156 1.88 10.07 -11.54
C LEU A 156 1.41 8.64 -11.83
N SER A 157 1.64 7.71 -10.91
CA SER A 157 1.24 6.32 -11.06
C SER A 157 -0.24 6.08 -10.72
N TYR A 158 -0.90 6.98 -9.99
CA TYR A 158 -2.26 6.79 -9.46
C TYR A 158 -3.30 6.44 -10.54
N PRO A 159 -3.37 7.15 -11.68
CA PRO A 159 -4.36 6.80 -12.72
C PRO A 159 -4.13 5.40 -13.29
N LEU A 160 -2.87 5.00 -13.50
CA LEU A 160 -2.52 3.66 -13.97
C LEU A 160 -2.88 2.60 -12.93
N GLU A 161 -2.59 2.84 -11.65
CA GLU A 161 -2.95 1.92 -10.56
C GLU A 161 -4.48 1.76 -10.45
N LYS A 162 -5.24 2.84 -10.66
CA LYS A 162 -6.70 2.79 -10.67
C LYS A 162 -7.24 1.97 -11.84
N ILE A 163 -6.68 2.13 -13.03
CA ILE A 163 -7.04 1.34 -14.22
C ILE A 163 -6.76 -0.14 -13.96
N ILE A 164 -5.57 -0.49 -13.48
CA ILE A 164 -5.19 -1.87 -13.16
C ILE A 164 -6.12 -2.47 -12.10
N SER A 165 -6.42 -1.71 -11.03
CA SER A 165 -7.30 -2.15 -9.96
C SER A 165 -8.72 -2.41 -10.47
N ASN A 166 -9.27 -1.50 -11.27
CA ASN A 166 -10.59 -1.64 -11.88
C ASN A 166 -10.64 -2.85 -12.83
N TRP A 167 -9.57 -3.08 -13.61
CA TRP A 167 -9.49 -4.25 -14.47
C TRP A 167 -9.49 -5.56 -13.65
N PHE A 168 -8.78 -5.60 -12.52
CA PHE A 168 -8.80 -6.77 -11.64
C PHE A 168 -10.18 -7.03 -11.04
N VAL A 169 -10.90 -5.96 -10.65
CA VAL A 169 -12.28 -6.05 -10.16
C VAL A 169 -13.21 -6.57 -11.27
N TYR A 170 -13.07 -6.04 -12.49
CA TYR A 170 -13.85 -6.48 -13.64
C TYR A 170 -13.62 -7.96 -13.95
N ASP A 171 -12.36 -8.41 -14.02
CA ASP A 171 -11.99 -9.80 -14.25
C ASP A 171 -12.53 -10.75 -13.16
N ALA A 172 -12.49 -10.32 -11.89
CA ALA A 172 -13.08 -11.07 -10.79
C ALA A 172 -14.60 -11.20 -10.90
N ARG A 173 -15.31 -10.12 -11.29
CA ARG A 173 -16.77 -10.16 -11.54
C ARG A 173 -17.13 -11.10 -12.66
N GLN A 174 -16.42 -11.01 -13.80
CA GLN A 174 -16.64 -11.93 -14.94
C GLN A 174 -16.47 -13.38 -14.54
N LYS A 175 -15.49 -13.69 -13.69
CA LYS A 175 -15.27 -15.04 -13.20
C LYS A 175 -16.42 -15.54 -12.31
N LEU A 176 -17.00 -14.66 -11.49
CA LEU A 176 -18.17 -14.98 -10.67
C LEU A 176 -19.43 -15.14 -11.52
N GLU A 177 -19.66 -14.25 -12.48
CA GLU A 177 -20.79 -14.32 -13.41
C GLU A 177 -20.78 -15.61 -14.27
N ASN A 178 -19.59 -16.09 -14.62
CA ASN A 178 -19.41 -17.35 -15.32
C ASN A 178 -19.53 -18.62 -14.42
N SER A 179 -19.86 -18.41 -13.12
CA SER A 179 -20.02 -19.48 -12.14
C SER A 179 -21.39 -19.37 -11.43
N PRO A 180 -22.52 -19.50 -12.13
CA PRO A 180 -23.86 -19.20 -11.58
C PRO A 180 -24.28 -20.14 -10.44
N GLU A 181 -23.72 -21.33 -10.37
CA GLU A 181 -23.99 -22.31 -9.31
C GLU A 181 -23.16 -22.05 -8.03
N LEU A 182 -22.16 -21.17 -8.11
CA LEU A 182 -21.31 -20.83 -6.97
C LEU A 182 -22.12 -20.11 -5.88
N LYS A 183 -22.10 -20.63 -4.66
CA LYS A 183 -22.69 -19.99 -3.50
C LYS A 183 -21.65 -19.19 -2.73
N VAL A 184 -21.94 -17.94 -2.46
CA VAL A 184 -21.02 -17.03 -1.74
C VAL A 184 -21.55 -16.80 -0.30
N ILE A 185 -20.68 -17.08 0.68
CA ILE A 185 -20.94 -16.83 2.09
C ILE A 185 -20.04 -15.69 2.56
N GLY A 186 -20.61 -14.53 2.85
CA GLY A 186 -19.91 -13.41 3.44
C GLY A 186 -19.78 -13.55 4.96
N ILE A 187 -18.61 -13.28 5.52
CA ILE A 187 -18.37 -13.28 6.96
C ILE A 187 -17.77 -11.95 7.39
N THR A 188 -18.45 -11.22 8.27
CA THR A 188 -17.91 -9.99 8.84
C THR A 188 -18.08 -9.95 10.37
N GLY A 189 -17.52 -8.93 10.99
CA GLY A 189 -17.58 -8.70 12.43
C GLY A 189 -16.33 -8.00 12.96
N SER A 190 -16.35 -7.57 14.20
CA SER A 190 -15.18 -7.02 14.87
C SER A 190 -14.22 -8.14 15.31
N TYR A 191 -14.74 -9.23 15.85
CA TYR A 191 -13.98 -10.37 16.36
C TYR A 191 -14.52 -11.68 15.76
N GLY A 192 -13.73 -12.75 15.78
CA GLY A 192 -14.14 -14.10 15.41
C GLY A 192 -14.21 -14.41 13.90
N LYS A 193 -14.16 -13.45 13.00
CA LYS A 193 -14.27 -13.65 11.53
C LYS A 193 -13.42 -14.78 10.97
N THR A 194 -12.11 -14.71 11.22
CA THR A 194 -11.13 -15.66 10.67
C THR A 194 -11.34 -17.06 11.23
N THR A 195 -11.63 -17.17 12.51
CA THR A 195 -11.94 -18.45 13.17
C THR A 195 -13.19 -19.06 12.57
N THR A 196 -14.30 -18.30 12.50
CA THR A 196 -15.56 -18.76 11.89
C THR A 196 -15.37 -19.18 10.45
N LYS A 197 -14.63 -18.39 9.68
CA LYS A 197 -14.27 -18.72 8.28
C LYS A 197 -13.63 -20.10 8.16
N PHE A 198 -12.58 -20.36 8.94
CA PHE A 198 -11.86 -21.64 8.83
C PHE A 198 -12.68 -22.83 9.33
N ILE A 199 -13.43 -22.68 10.42
CA ILE A 199 -14.32 -23.71 10.92
C ILE A 199 -15.39 -24.03 9.87
N LEU A 200 -16.09 -23.01 9.38
CA LEU A 200 -17.14 -23.18 8.37
C LEU A 200 -16.58 -23.80 7.08
N THR A 201 -15.44 -23.32 6.61
CA THR A 201 -14.80 -23.90 5.42
C THR A 201 -14.49 -25.37 5.62
N ARG A 202 -13.93 -25.75 6.77
CA ARG A 202 -13.63 -27.15 7.08
C ARG A 202 -14.87 -28.00 7.08
N MET A 203 -15.95 -27.55 7.72
CA MET A 203 -17.22 -28.29 7.77
C MET A 203 -17.84 -28.47 6.37
N LEU A 204 -17.87 -27.41 5.57
CA LEU A 204 -18.44 -27.44 4.22
C LEU A 204 -17.59 -28.27 3.26
N SER A 205 -16.29 -28.33 3.44
CA SER A 205 -15.36 -29.10 2.60
C SER A 205 -15.53 -30.62 2.72
N GLU A 206 -16.29 -31.12 3.70
CA GLU A 206 -16.64 -32.55 3.79
C GLU A 206 -17.61 -32.98 2.67
N LYS A 207 -18.36 -32.03 2.11
CA LYS A 207 -19.38 -32.32 1.10
C LYS A 207 -19.23 -31.52 -0.19
N TYR A 208 -18.70 -30.31 -0.13
CA TYR A 208 -18.65 -29.35 -1.23
C TYR A 208 -17.21 -28.95 -1.55
N ASN A 209 -16.94 -28.65 -2.81
CA ASN A 209 -15.69 -28.04 -3.19
C ASN A 209 -15.66 -26.57 -2.75
N THR A 210 -15.10 -26.33 -1.56
CA THR A 210 -15.15 -25.06 -0.85
C THR A 210 -13.82 -24.33 -0.90
N VAL A 211 -13.84 -23.07 -1.29
CA VAL A 211 -12.69 -22.16 -1.25
C VAL A 211 -12.97 -21.04 -0.28
N CYS A 212 -11.96 -20.60 0.48
CA CYS A 212 -12.08 -19.41 1.33
C CYS A 212 -10.96 -18.40 1.06
N THR A 213 -11.20 -17.14 1.49
CA THR A 213 -10.15 -16.12 1.49
C THR A 213 -8.97 -16.58 2.36
N PRO A 214 -7.73 -16.62 1.82
CA PRO A 214 -6.58 -17.11 2.58
C PRO A 214 -6.18 -16.13 3.70
N GLN A 215 -5.70 -16.65 4.82
CA GLN A 215 -5.25 -15.86 5.95
C GLN A 215 -6.25 -14.74 6.32
N SER A 216 -5.81 -13.48 6.34
CA SER A 216 -6.63 -12.28 6.60
C SER A 216 -6.82 -11.43 5.33
N PHE A 217 -6.99 -12.06 4.17
CA PHE A 217 -7.30 -11.38 2.89
C PHE A 217 -8.77 -10.94 2.89
N ASN A 218 -9.07 -9.93 3.69
CA ASN A 218 -10.42 -9.44 3.96
C ASN A 218 -10.67 -8.00 3.44
N THR A 219 -9.77 -7.49 2.59
CA THR A 219 -9.96 -6.21 1.88
C THR A 219 -10.46 -6.47 0.46
N THR A 220 -11.06 -5.46 -0.20
CA THR A 220 -11.54 -5.55 -1.58
C THR A 220 -10.54 -6.23 -2.50
N MET A 221 -9.29 -5.75 -2.54
CA MET A 221 -8.26 -6.33 -3.40
C MET A 221 -7.77 -7.70 -2.93
N GLY A 222 -7.84 -8.01 -1.64
CA GLY A 222 -7.56 -9.36 -1.11
C GLY A 222 -8.60 -10.38 -1.57
N VAL A 223 -9.86 -9.99 -1.54
CA VAL A 223 -10.99 -10.80 -2.05
C VAL A 223 -10.88 -10.98 -3.56
N VAL A 224 -10.69 -9.89 -4.31
CA VAL A 224 -10.49 -9.91 -5.78
C VAL A 224 -9.35 -10.84 -6.17
N ARG A 225 -8.23 -10.76 -5.47
CA ARG A 225 -7.08 -11.66 -5.69
C ARG A 225 -7.45 -13.12 -5.43
N THR A 226 -8.18 -13.41 -4.36
CA THR A 226 -8.63 -14.78 -4.05
C THR A 226 -9.52 -15.33 -5.16
N ILE A 227 -10.49 -14.56 -5.63
CA ILE A 227 -11.38 -14.94 -6.73
C ILE A 227 -10.55 -15.29 -7.98
N ARG A 228 -9.63 -14.43 -8.35
CA ARG A 228 -8.82 -14.63 -9.56
C ARG A 228 -7.87 -15.81 -9.49
N GLU A 229 -7.22 -16.02 -8.34
CA GLU A 229 -6.15 -17.02 -8.18
C GLU A 229 -6.67 -18.39 -7.69
N LYS A 230 -7.79 -18.44 -6.94
CA LYS A 230 -8.21 -19.64 -6.22
C LYS A 230 -9.52 -20.26 -6.74
N LEU A 231 -10.48 -19.44 -7.19
CA LEU A 231 -11.73 -20.00 -7.68
C LEU A 231 -11.48 -20.74 -9.00
N THR A 232 -12.12 -21.89 -9.13
CA THR A 232 -12.13 -22.72 -10.36
C THR A 232 -13.58 -22.99 -10.76
N PRO A 233 -13.86 -23.42 -11.98
CA PRO A 233 -15.22 -23.81 -12.40
C PRO A 233 -15.84 -24.92 -11.53
N ALA A 234 -15.00 -25.72 -10.86
CA ALA A 234 -15.45 -26.78 -9.96
C ALA A 234 -15.75 -26.28 -8.53
N THR A 235 -15.50 -25.00 -8.20
CA THR A 235 -15.77 -24.45 -6.88
C THR A 235 -17.27 -24.27 -6.69
N GLU A 236 -17.84 -24.87 -5.64
CA GLU A 236 -19.27 -24.81 -5.33
C GLU A 236 -19.58 -23.75 -4.26
N ILE A 237 -18.66 -23.56 -3.31
CA ILE A 237 -18.85 -22.58 -2.22
C ILE A 237 -17.61 -21.69 -2.07
N PHE A 238 -17.84 -20.38 -1.99
CA PHE A 238 -16.83 -19.40 -1.67
C PHE A 238 -17.12 -18.73 -0.31
N VAL A 239 -16.27 -18.99 0.68
CA VAL A 239 -16.33 -18.36 2.00
C VAL A 239 -15.47 -17.11 2.04
N CYS A 240 -16.10 -15.94 2.03
CA CYS A 240 -15.46 -14.65 1.88
C CYS A 240 -15.40 -13.89 3.22
N GLU A 241 -14.21 -13.76 3.80
CA GLU A 241 -14.02 -12.88 4.96
C GLU A 241 -13.97 -11.42 4.49
N MET A 242 -14.81 -10.56 5.11
CA MET A 242 -14.94 -9.15 4.78
C MET A 242 -14.51 -8.27 5.96
N GLY A 243 -13.44 -7.51 5.77
CA GLY A 243 -12.92 -6.56 6.73
C GLY A 243 -13.27 -5.13 6.34
N ALA A 244 -13.41 -4.25 7.33
CA ALA A 244 -13.62 -2.84 7.10
C ALA A 244 -12.73 -1.99 8.00
N LYS A 245 -12.26 -0.86 7.46
CA LYS A 245 -11.53 0.20 8.17
C LYS A 245 -12.25 1.54 8.09
N LYS A 246 -13.21 1.68 7.19
CA LYS A 246 -14.06 2.86 6.98
C LYS A 246 -15.45 2.43 6.51
N PRO A 247 -16.46 3.29 6.59
CA PRO A 247 -17.78 3.04 6.01
C PRO A 247 -17.71 2.69 4.52
N ASN A 248 -18.62 1.87 4.05
CA ASN A 248 -18.75 1.31 2.71
C ASN A 248 -17.67 0.30 2.28
N ASP A 249 -16.71 -0.08 3.14
CA ASP A 249 -15.72 -1.11 2.79
C ASP A 249 -16.36 -2.50 2.60
N ILE A 250 -17.35 -2.86 3.42
CA ILE A 250 -18.09 -4.14 3.27
C ILE A 250 -18.98 -4.08 2.04
N LYS A 251 -19.68 -2.96 1.84
CA LYS A 251 -20.53 -2.75 0.67
C LYS A 251 -19.73 -2.90 -0.63
N GLU A 252 -18.53 -2.32 -0.71
CA GLU A 252 -17.65 -2.46 -1.87
C GLU A 252 -17.33 -3.93 -2.19
N ILE A 253 -17.08 -4.76 -1.16
CA ILE A 253 -16.84 -6.19 -1.33
C ILE A 253 -18.14 -6.89 -1.76
N CYS A 254 -19.27 -6.59 -1.11
CA CYS A 254 -20.57 -7.17 -1.45
C CYS A 254 -21.00 -6.87 -2.89
N ASP A 255 -20.75 -5.64 -3.35
CA ASP A 255 -21.04 -5.23 -4.74
C ASP A 255 -20.19 -6.03 -5.77
N ILE A 256 -19.10 -6.67 -5.34
CA ILE A 256 -18.28 -7.53 -6.22
C ILE A 256 -18.74 -8.98 -6.14
N VAL A 257 -18.93 -9.52 -4.92
CA VAL A 257 -19.12 -10.95 -4.72
C VAL A 257 -20.59 -11.37 -4.68
N ASN A 258 -21.51 -10.44 -4.52
CA ASN A 258 -22.95 -10.63 -4.48
C ASN A 258 -23.36 -11.81 -3.55
N PRO A 259 -23.19 -11.69 -2.21
CA PRO A 259 -23.29 -12.84 -1.30
C PRO A 259 -24.71 -13.41 -1.22
N ASP A 260 -24.83 -14.75 -1.27
CA ASP A 260 -26.09 -15.48 -1.03
C ASP A 260 -26.38 -15.61 0.48
N PHE A 261 -25.33 -15.73 1.29
CA PHE A 261 -25.45 -15.90 2.75
C PHE A 261 -24.50 -14.94 3.45
N GLY A 262 -24.92 -14.49 4.64
CA GLY A 262 -24.11 -13.62 5.48
C GLY A 262 -23.96 -14.17 6.91
N ILE A 263 -22.82 -13.88 7.55
CA ILE A 263 -22.60 -14.13 8.97
C ILE A 263 -21.98 -12.90 9.59
N ILE A 264 -22.63 -12.33 10.60
CA ILE A 264 -22.10 -11.23 11.42
C ILE A 264 -21.72 -11.79 12.79
N THR A 265 -20.42 -11.93 13.05
CA THR A 265 -19.92 -12.62 14.24
C THR A 265 -20.03 -11.79 15.52
N ALA A 266 -19.62 -10.53 15.48
CA ALA A 266 -19.72 -9.62 16.61
C ALA A 266 -19.55 -8.17 16.17
N VAL A 267 -20.11 -7.23 16.92
CA VAL A 267 -19.85 -5.80 16.78
C VAL A 267 -19.23 -5.28 18.07
N GLY A 268 -18.07 -4.66 17.97
CA GLY A 268 -17.33 -4.09 19.10
C GLY A 268 -16.39 -2.97 18.66
N GLU A 269 -15.77 -2.34 19.61
CA GLU A 269 -14.87 -1.21 19.40
C GLU A 269 -13.63 -1.63 18.62
N GLN A 270 -13.65 -1.42 17.33
CA GLN A 270 -12.52 -1.67 16.42
C GLN A 270 -12.34 -0.50 15.46
N HIS A 271 -11.09 -0.08 15.24
CA HIS A 271 -10.75 0.99 14.31
C HIS A 271 -11.50 2.32 14.55
N LEU A 272 -11.78 2.69 15.81
CA LEU A 272 -12.50 3.92 16.18
C LEU A 272 -11.84 5.19 15.64
N GLU A 273 -10.51 5.19 15.45
CA GLU A 273 -9.81 6.31 14.80
C GLU A 273 -10.39 6.65 13.41
N THR A 274 -10.87 5.65 12.68
CA THR A 274 -11.41 5.82 11.31
C THR A 274 -12.93 5.83 11.27
N PHE A 275 -13.59 5.03 12.09
CA PHE A 275 -15.05 4.99 12.18
C PHE A 275 -15.66 6.11 13.01
N LYS A 276 -14.89 6.69 13.95
CA LYS A 276 -15.28 7.75 14.89
C LYS A 276 -16.28 7.29 15.97
N THR A 277 -17.29 6.50 15.62
CA THR A 277 -18.33 6.00 16.54
C THR A 277 -18.56 4.52 16.37
N ILE A 278 -19.06 3.86 17.43
CA ILE A 278 -19.46 2.45 17.40
C ILE A 278 -20.64 2.21 16.44
N ASP A 279 -21.54 3.20 16.31
CA ASP A 279 -22.65 3.13 15.37
C ASP A 279 -22.21 3.05 13.92
N ASN A 280 -21.14 3.75 13.55
CA ASN A 280 -20.55 3.63 12.22
C ASN A 280 -19.92 2.24 12.01
N VAL A 281 -19.35 1.63 13.07
CA VAL A 281 -18.88 0.24 13.01
C VAL A 281 -20.06 -0.70 12.77
N TYR A 282 -21.15 -0.53 13.55
CA TYR A 282 -22.38 -1.31 13.40
C TYR A 282 -22.92 -1.20 11.97
N LYS A 283 -23.24 0.01 11.51
CA LYS A 283 -23.79 0.27 10.16
C LYS A 283 -22.92 -0.39 9.08
N THR A 284 -21.60 -0.26 9.19
CA THR A 284 -20.68 -0.86 8.19
C THR A 284 -20.73 -2.39 8.22
N LYS A 285 -20.87 -3.04 9.40
CA LYS A 285 -20.99 -4.50 9.45
C LYS A 285 -22.33 -4.97 8.89
N PHE A 286 -23.38 -4.20 9.09
CA PHE A 286 -24.72 -4.49 8.57
C PHE A 286 -24.86 -4.26 7.06
N GLU A 287 -23.92 -3.57 6.39
CA GLU A 287 -23.82 -3.53 4.93
C GLU A 287 -23.84 -4.95 4.30
N LEU A 288 -23.32 -5.97 5.03
CA LEU A 288 -23.42 -7.37 4.59
C LEU A 288 -24.87 -7.88 4.68
N ALA A 289 -25.57 -7.61 5.77
CA ALA A 289 -26.98 -8.01 5.91
C ALA A 289 -27.84 -7.38 4.83
N ASP A 290 -27.67 -6.07 4.59
CA ASP A 290 -28.40 -5.35 3.54
C ASP A 290 -28.16 -5.97 2.15
N ALA A 291 -26.92 -6.32 1.83
CA ALA A 291 -26.58 -6.93 0.56
C ALA A 291 -27.20 -8.33 0.41
N VAL A 292 -27.15 -9.15 1.45
CA VAL A 292 -27.72 -10.51 1.45
C VAL A 292 -29.25 -10.47 1.35
N ILE A 293 -29.92 -9.57 2.08
CA ILE A 293 -31.37 -9.40 2.04
C ILE A 293 -31.80 -8.93 0.62
N LYS A 294 -31.07 -7.99 0.03
CA LYS A 294 -31.31 -7.56 -1.33
C LYS A 294 -31.26 -8.72 -2.34
N ASN A 295 -30.41 -9.70 -2.10
CA ASN A 295 -30.28 -10.92 -2.90
C ASN A 295 -31.30 -12.01 -2.50
N LYS A 296 -32.23 -11.73 -1.60
CA LYS A 296 -33.19 -12.71 -1.05
C LYS A 296 -32.51 -13.88 -0.34
N GLY A 297 -31.31 -13.65 0.19
CA GLY A 297 -30.53 -14.61 0.96
C GLY A 297 -30.83 -14.58 2.46
N VAL A 298 -30.01 -15.29 3.23
CA VAL A 298 -30.16 -15.39 4.70
C VAL A 298 -28.89 -14.87 5.37
N CYS A 299 -29.06 -13.97 6.34
CA CYS A 299 -27.99 -13.45 7.17
C CYS A 299 -28.11 -13.96 8.62
N LEU A 300 -27.08 -14.64 9.09
CA LEU A 300 -26.99 -15.12 10.48
C LEU A 300 -26.33 -14.06 11.35
N LEU A 301 -27.00 -13.69 12.43
CA LEU A 301 -26.53 -12.70 13.39
C LEU A 301 -26.21 -13.39 14.72
N ASN A 302 -25.01 -13.14 15.27
CA ASN A 302 -24.66 -13.67 16.58
C ASN A 302 -25.32 -12.84 17.69
N HIS A 303 -26.36 -13.36 18.26
CA HIS A 303 -27.17 -12.70 19.32
C HIS A 303 -26.47 -12.62 20.68
N ASP A 304 -25.37 -13.36 20.91
CA ASP A 304 -24.54 -13.21 22.12
C ASP A 304 -23.72 -11.91 22.09
N SER A 305 -23.66 -11.23 20.95
CA SER A 305 -23.08 -9.89 20.87
C SER A 305 -24.08 -8.84 21.31
N GLU A 306 -23.88 -8.26 22.51
CA GLU A 306 -24.77 -7.26 23.11
C GLU A 306 -25.23 -6.19 22.13
N LYS A 307 -24.29 -5.63 21.35
CA LYS A 307 -24.59 -4.58 20.36
C LYS A 307 -25.48 -5.06 19.19
N ILE A 308 -25.40 -6.33 18.83
CA ILE A 308 -26.30 -6.91 17.82
C ILE A 308 -27.67 -7.14 18.46
N ALA A 309 -27.71 -7.72 19.67
CA ALA A 309 -28.95 -8.01 20.39
C ALA A 309 -29.74 -6.72 20.68
N GLU A 310 -29.10 -5.69 21.23
CA GLU A 310 -29.75 -4.40 21.54
C GLU A 310 -30.44 -3.79 20.30
N LYS A 311 -29.75 -3.77 19.13
CA LYS A 311 -30.27 -3.10 17.91
C LYS A 311 -31.30 -3.95 17.18
N THR A 312 -31.22 -5.28 17.21
CA THR A 312 -32.23 -6.14 16.60
C THR A 312 -33.52 -6.16 17.42
N GLN A 313 -33.46 -5.93 18.75
CA GLN A 313 -34.64 -5.80 19.60
C GLN A 313 -35.34 -4.43 19.50
N SER A 314 -34.58 -3.36 19.22
CA SER A 314 -35.15 -2.01 19.10
C SER A 314 -35.91 -1.77 17.78
N GLY A 315 -35.95 -2.72 16.87
CA GLY A 315 -36.68 -2.61 15.60
C GLY A 315 -36.09 -1.61 14.60
N ASP A 316 -34.89 -1.10 14.85
CA ASP A 316 -34.12 -0.29 13.89
C ASP A 316 -33.49 -1.22 12.82
N ASN A 317 -34.32 -1.62 11.86
CA ASN A 317 -33.92 -2.37 10.65
C ASN A 317 -33.35 -1.43 9.58
#